data_55622fc940b3a51240c615f4faf2c65b
#
_entry.id   55622fc940b3a51240c615f4faf2c65b
#
_cell.length_a   1.000
_cell.length_b   1.000
_cell.length_c   1.000
_cell.angle_alpha   90.00
_cell.angle_beta   90.00
_cell.angle_gamma   90.00
#
_symmetry.space_group_name_H-M   'P 1'
#
loop_
_entity.id
_entity.type
_entity.pdbx_description
1 polymer ?
#
loop_
_entity_poly.entity_id
_entity_poly.type
_entity_poly.pdbx_seq_one_letter_code
_entity_poly.pdbx_strand_id
1 'polypeptide(L)'
;DGIVLANSKKANVVKLSTRDIYMALAEKVPANEDGSELQDNPYQTWKDVNPNLPNVKIEVLGPPPTSGTRDAFVELAMDSGAKTFPSLKELRGRSEAGKKEFETIAHTIREDGAFIEAGENDNLIIQKLDQNPNALGIFGFSFLDQNTDKIQGSIVNDAEPTFDNILIGDYPISRSLFFYVKKNHIRMKPSITQFVKEFTSLSAMGEDGYLVEKGLIPLSSEEYKNYKNAGKNLIELEL
;
A
#
# COMPACT_ATOMS: atom_id res chain seq x y z
N ASP A 1 6.54 -4.60 -4.08
CA ASP A 1 5.55 -3.61 -4.48
C ASP A 1 5.41 -2.53 -3.40
N GLY A 2 5.32 -1.27 -3.82
CA GLY A 2 5.03 -0.13 -2.96
C GLY A 2 3.70 0.51 -3.35
N ILE A 3 2.87 0.83 -2.34
CA ILE A 3 1.65 1.60 -2.53
C ILE A 3 1.94 3.05 -2.13
N VAL A 4 1.71 3.97 -3.02
CA VAL A 4 2.06 5.38 -2.82
C VAL A 4 0.82 6.25 -2.67
N LEU A 5 0.95 7.30 -1.85
CA LEU A 5 0.08 8.46 -1.92
C LEU A 5 0.85 9.53 -2.70
N ALA A 6 0.23 10.10 -3.72
CA ALA A 6 0.89 11.08 -4.58
C ALA A 6 -0.03 12.25 -4.90
N ASN A 7 0.53 13.41 -5.15
CA ASN A 7 -0.19 14.61 -5.59
C ASN A 7 0.48 15.23 -6.83
N SER A 8 -0.19 16.20 -7.43
CA SER A 8 0.40 16.96 -8.53
C SER A 8 1.63 17.76 -8.09
N LYS A 9 2.65 17.82 -8.95
CA LYS A 9 3.80 18.72 -8.75
C LYS A 9 3.46 20.21 -8.74
N LYS A 10 2.23 20.58 -9.07
CA LYS A 10 1.72 21.95 -8.94
C LYS A 10 1.45 22.36 -7.48
N ALA A 11 1.43 21.39 -6.54
CA ALA A 11 1.31 21.63 -5.10
C ALA A 11 2.57 21.16 -4.37
N ASN A 12 2.67 21.46 -3.07
CA ASN A 12 3.80 21.02 -2.25
C ASN A 12 3.71 19.52 -1.97
N VAL A 13 4.89 18.89 -1.77
CA VAL A 13 4.96 17.51 -1.25
C VAL A 13 4.31 17.43 0.12
N VAL A 14 3.46 16.43 0.32
CA VAL A 14 2.80 16.20 1.61
C VAL A 14 3.62 15.21 2.44
N LYS A 15 3.81 15.54 3.72
CA LYS A 15 4.48 14.65 4.69
C LYS A 15 3.42 14.11 5.65
N LEU A 16 3.23 12.81 5.66
CA LEU A 16 2.20 12.11 6.43
C LEU A 16 2.84 11.05 7.34
N SER A 17 2.23 10.82 8.47
CA SER A 17 2.41 9.55 9.18
C SER A 17 1.30 8.56 8.78
N THR A 18 1.51 7.27 9.02
CA THR A 18 0.44 6.28 8.87
C THR A 18 -0.73 6.58 9.82
N ARG A 19 -0.44 7.20 10.97
CA ARG A 19 -1.48 7.71 11.88
C ARG A 19 -2.33 8.79 11.22
N ASP A 20 -1.71 9.76 10.54
CA ASP A 20 -2.44 10.83 9.83
C ASP A 20 -3.33 10.24 8.73
N ILE A 21 -2.83 9.25 8.00
CA ILE A 21 -3.58 8.54 6.96
C ILE A 21 -4.81 7.85 7.56
N TYR A 22 -4.64 7.10 8.64
CA TYR A 22 -5.74 6.43 9.32
C TYR A 22 -6.78 7.45 9.85
N MET A 23 -6.35 8.48 10.55
CA MET A 23 -7.23 9.52 11.09
C MET A 23 -7.98 10.29 10.00
N ALA A 24 -7.36 10.47 8.82
CA ALA A 24 -8.02 11.14 7.69
C ALA A 24 -9.09 10.27 7.01
N LEU A 25 -8.86 8.96 6.91
CA LEU A 25 -9.61 8.10 5.98
C LEU A 25 -10.48 7.04 6.64
N ALA A 26 -10.29 6.69 7.92
CA ALA A 26 -11.14 5.74 8.59
C ALA A 26 -12.56 6.32 8.79
N GLU A 27 -13.58 5.46 8.70
CA GLU A 27 -14.98 5.83 9.01
C GLU A 27 -15.11 6.26 10.47
N LYS A 28 -14.49 5.48 11.38
CA LYS A 28 -14.46 5.78 12.81
C LYS A 28 -13.01 6.00 13.26
N VAL A 29 -12.85 7.01 14.08
CA VAL A 29 -11.54 7.40 14.62
C VAL A 29 -11.59 7.49 16.14
N PRO A 30 -10.44 7.33 16.81
CA PRO A 30 -10.32 7.58 18.23
C PRO A 30 -10.78 8.99 18.63
N ALA A 31 -11.63 9.06 19.64
CA ALA A 31 -12.06 10.32 20.29
C ALA A 31 -11.07 10.76 21.39
N ASN A 32 -10.21 9.85 21.84
CA ASN A 32 -9.21 10.06 22.87
C ASN A 32 -7.82 9.52 22.47
N GLU A 33 -6.79 9.89 23.22
CA GLU A 33 -5.38 9.60 22.85
C GLU A 33 -5.04 8.11 22.86
N ASP A 34 -5.67 7.31 23.71
CA ASP A 34 -5.39 5.87 23.83
C ASP A 34 -6.19 5.00 22.86
N GLY A 35 -7.24 5.56 22.23
CA GLY A 35 -8.08 4.86 21.25
C GLY A 35 -9.15 3.95 21.88
N SER A 36 -9.48 4.11 23.17
CA SER A 36 -10.52 3.32 23.84
C SER A 36 -11.95 3.77 23.50
N GLU A 37 -12.10 5.01 23.02
CA GLU A 37 -13.38 5.56 22.57
C GLU A 37 -13.30 5.90 21.08
N LEU A 38 -14.29 5.48 20.32
CA LEU A 38 -14.38 5.76 18.87
C LEU A 38 -15.55 6.70 18.60
N GLN A 39 -15.37 7.56 17.59
CA GLN A 39 -16.40 8.45 17.07
C GLN A 39 -16.41 8.40 15.54
N ASP A 40 -17.51 8.84 14.94
CA ASP A 40 -17.56 9.08 13.49
C ASP A 40 -16.51 10.14 13.14
N ASN A 41 -15.85 10.00 11.99
CA ASN A 41 -14.72 10.83 11.62
C ASN A 41 -15.15 12.31 11.42
N PRO A 42 -14.70 13.24 12.27
CA PRO A 42 -15.09 14.65 12.17
C PRO A 42 -14.19 15.49 11.25
N TYR A 43 -13.05 14.96 10.80
CA TYR A 43 -12.02 15.72 10.13
C TYR A 43 -12.42 16.07 8.69
N GLN A 44 -12.30 17.35 8.32
CA GLN A 44 -12.62 17.85 6.98
C GLN A 44 -11.36 18.28 6.21
N THR A 45 -10.34 18.74 6.92
CA THR A 45 -9.08 19.17 6.35
C THR A 45 -7.91 18.36 6.91
N TRP A 46 -6.81 18.31 6.18
CA TRP A 46 -5.58 17.69 6.68
C TRP A 46 -5.07 18.36 7.95
N LYS A 47 -5.28 19.69 8.08
CA LYS A 47 -4.90 20.43 9.30
C LYS A 47 -5.74 20.03 10.51
N ASP A 48 -6.98 19.61 10.34
CA ASP A 48 -7.81 19.10 11.45
C ASP A 48 -7.24 17.78 12.00
N VAL A 49 -6.66 16.95 11.13
CA VAL A 49 -6.00 15.70 11.52
C VAL A 49 -4.68 15.98 12.25
N ASN A 50 -3.87 16.87 11.68
CA ASN A 50 -2.56 17.22 12.23
C ASN A 50 -2.27 18.71 11.93
N PRO A 51 -2.07 19.55 12.98
CA PRO A 51 -1.83 20.98 12.81
C PRO A 51 -0.64 21.37 11.91
N ASN A 52 0.30 20.45 11.71
CA ASN A 52 1.45 20.66 10.83
C ASN A 52 1.15 20.40 9.36
N LEU A 53 -0.02 19.82 9.04
CA LEU A 53 -0.45 19.55 7.68
C LEU A 53 -1.14 20.79 7.06
N PRO A 54 -1.26 20.84 5.72
CA PRO A 54 -1.86 21.98 5.06
C PRO A 54 -3.36 22.11 5.37
N ASN A 55 -3.86 23.34 5.42
CA ASN A 55 -5.28 23.62 5.60
C ASN A 55 -6.03 23.47 4.26
N VAL A 56 -6.08 22.25 3.74
CA VAL A 56 -6.78 21.88 2.52
C VAL A 56 -7.73 20.72 2.81
N LYS A 57 -8.83 20.65 2.08
CA LYS A 57 -9.83 19.59 2.22
C LYS A 57 -9.17 18.21 2.03
N ILE A 58 -9.56 17.24 2.86
CA ILE A 58 -9.20 15.85 2.63
C ILE A 58 -9.94 15.37 1.39
N GLU A 59 -9.19 15.06 0.35
CA GLU A 59 -9.69 14.47 -0.88
C GLU A 59 -8.66 13.47 -1.39
N VAL A 60 -9.01 12.18 -1.32
CA VAL A 60 -8.12 11.08 -1.68
C VAL A 60 -8.81 10.23 -2.74
N LEU A 61 -8.18 10.12 -3.89
CA LEU A 61 -8.61 9.30 -5.01
C LEU A 61 -7.94 7.93 -4.91
N GLY A 62 -8.71 6.89 -4.77
CA GLY A 62 -8.13 5.56 -4.59
C GLY A 62 -8.88 4.47 -5.34
N PRO A 63 -8.30 3.25 -5.35
CA PRO A 63 -8.90 2.11 -6.01
C PRO A 63 -10.15 1.62 -5.28
N PRO A 64 -11.07 0.94 -6.00
CA PRO A 64 -12.29 0.38 -5.42
C PRO A 64 -11.98 -0.83 -4.49
N PRO A 65 -12.95 -1.29 -3.69
CA PRO A 65 -12.77 -2.44 -2.79
C PRO A 65 -12.36 -3.76 -3.47
N THR A 66 -12.57 -3.89 -4.79
CA THR A 66 -12.18 -5.06 -5.58
C THR A 66 -10.70 -5.09 -5.94
N SER A 67 -9.94 -4.01 -5.66
CA SER A 67 -8.55 -3.86 -6.04
C SER A 67 -7.59 -4.40 -4.99
N GLY A 68 -6.60 -5.20 -5.41
CA GLY A 68 -5.51 -5.63 -4.53
C GLY A 68 -4.63 -4.46 -4.01
N THR A 69 -4.59 -3.33 -4.70
CA THR A 69 -3.95 -2.10 -4.22
C THR A 69 -4.72 -1.53 -3.02
N ARG A 70 -6.06 -1.58 -3.04
CA ARG A 70 -6.89 -1.19 -1.91
C ARG A 70 -6.64 -2.09 -0.70
N ASP A 71 -6.61 -3.41 -0.90
CA ASP A 71 -6.32 -4.37 0.16
C ASP A 71 -4.95 -4.10 0.79
N ALA A 72 -3.91 -3.93 -0.04
CA ALA A 72 -2.58 -3.60 0.43
C ALA A 72 -2.54 -2.27 1.19
N PHE A 73 -3.25 -1.26 0.73
CA PHE A 73 -3.31 0.04 1.40
C PHE A 73 -3.92 -0.06 2.79
N VAL A 74 -5.06 -0.76 2.95
CA VAL A 74 -5.68 -0.89 4.28
C VAL A 74 -4.84 -1.75 5.22
N GLU A 75 -4.23 -2.83 4.73
CA GLU A 75 -3.36 -3.70 5.53
C GLU A 75 -2.06 -3.00 5.98
N LEU A 76 -1.47 -2.16 5.15
CA LEU A 76 -0.16 -1.55 5.43
C LEU A 76 -0.29 -0.16 6.06
N ALA A 77 -1.09 0.72 5.49
CA ALA A 77 -1.22 2.09 5.96
C ALA A 77 -2.24 2.23 7.09
N MET A 78 -3.47 1.75 6.89
CA MET A 78 -4.56 1.93 7.85
C MET A 78 -4.32 1.10 9.12
N ASP A 79 -3.95 -0.17 9.00
CA ASP A 79 -3.56 -1.02 10.13
C ASP A 79 -2.43 -0.39 10.95
N SER A 80 -1.38 0.07 10.27
CA SER A 80 -0.23 0.68 10.94
C SER A 80 -0.62 1.96 11.67
N GLY A 81 -1.48 2.78 11.07
CA GLY A 81 -2.01 3.97 11.69
C GLY A 81 -2.88 3.68 12.91
N ALA A 82 -3.83 2.73 12.81
CA ALA A 82 -4.68 2.30 13.90
C ALA A 82 -3.87 1.73 15.08
N LYS A 83 -2.81 0.95 14.81
CA LYS A 83 -1.91 0.39 15.83
C LYS A 83 -1.09 1.43 16.61
N THR A 84 -1.06 2.68 16.18
CA THR A 84 -0.45 3.76 16.97
C THR A 84 -1.26 4.11 18.23
N PHE A 85 -2.51 3.65 18.32
CA PHE A 85 -3.36 3.81 19.47
C PHE A 85 -3.28 2.56 20.37
N PRO A 86 -2.90 2.71 21.66
CA PRO A 86 -2.67 1.57 22.55
C PRO A 86 -3.85 0.60 22.65
N SER A 87 -5.07 1.11 22.82
CA SER A 87 -6.27 0.26 22.96
C SER A 87 -6.60 -0.51 21.69
N LEU A 88 -6.43 0.08 20.51
CA LEU A 88 -6.64 -0.61 19.24
C LEU A 88 -5.57 -1.68 19.00
N LYS A 89 -4.31 -1.38 19.34
CA LYS A 89 -3.22 -2.35 19.28
C LYS A 89 -3.45 -3.54 20.21
N GLU A 90 -3.93 -3.29 21.43
CA GLU A 90 -4.30 -4.34 22.40
C GLU A 90 -5.47 -5.16 21.88
N LEU A 91 -6.54 -4.53 21.36
CA LEU A 91 -7.70 -5.21 20.77
C LEU A 91 -7.26 -6.23 19.72
N ARG A 92 -6.37 -5.83 18.79
CA ARG A 92 -5.84 -6.69 17.73
C ARG A 92 -5.11 -7.92 18.29
N GLY A 93 -4.37 -7.77 19.36
CA GLY A 93 -3.57 -8.84 19.99
C GLY A 93 -4.34 -9.75 20.95
N ARG A 94 -5.57 -9.39 21.35
CA ARG A 94 -6.31 -10.05 22.43
C ARG A 94 -6.81 -11.45 22.06
N SER A 95 -7.33 -11.62 20.84
CA SER A 95 -7.92 -12.88 20.35
C SER A 95 -8.20 -12.79 18.85
N GLU A 96 -8.55 -13.90 18.20
CA GLU A 96 -9.03 -13.90 16.81
C GLU A 96 -10.29 -13.03 16.62
N ALA A 97 -11.20 -12.99 17.60
CA ALA A 97 -12.36 -12.10 17.56
C ALA A 97 -11.95 -10.64 17.67
N GLY A 98 -11.00 -10.31 18.57
CA GLY A 98 -10.44 -8.97 18.72
C GLY A 98 -9.68 -8.52 17.47
N LYS A 99 -8.96 -9.43 16.82
CA LYS A 99 -8.29 -9.16 15.54
C LYS A 99 -9.31 -8.78 14.45
N LYS A 100 -10.39 -9.53 14.29
CA LYS A 100 -11.45 -9.24 13.32
C LYS A 100 -12.17 -7.91 13.61
N GLU A 101 -12.41 -7.62 14.88
CA GLU A 101 -13.00 -6.34 15.30
C GLU A 101 -12.06 -5.17 14.97
N PHE A 102 -10.77 -5.31 15.29
CA PHE A 102 -9.75 -4.34 14.90
C PHE A 102 -9.69 -4.12 13.40
N GLU A 103 -9.66 -5.20 12.60
CA GLU A 103 -9.66 -5.13 11.14
C GLU A 103 -10.90 -4.41 10.62
N THR A 104 -12.08 -4.66 11.19
CA THR A 104 -13.30 -3.93 10.84
C THR A 104 -13.15 -2.43 11.10
N ILE A 105 -12.61 -2.03 12.24
CA ILE A 105 -12.39 -0.62 12.60
C ILE A 105 -11.33 0.00 11.68
N ALA A 106 -10.20 -0.68 11.49
CA ALA A 106 -9.07 -0.13 10.76
C ALA A 106 -9.27 -0.09 9.24
N HIS A 107 -10.02 -1.05 8.66
CA HIS A 107 -10.15 -1.19 7.22
C HIS A 107 -11.40 -0.51 6.65
N THR A 108 -12.36 -0.09 7.49
CA THR A 108 -13.53 0.64 7.00
C THR A 108 -13.16 2.08 6.69
N ILE A 109 -13.13 2.40 5.40
CA ILE A 109 -12.86 3.77 4.92
C ILE A 109 -14.19 4.54 4.85
N ARG A 110 -14.12 5.84 5.21
CA ARG A 110 -15.26 6.76 5.18
C ARG A 110 -15.82 6.98 3.77
N GLU A 111 -17.14 7.16 3.66
CA GLU A 111 -17.86 7.32 2.38
C GLU A 111 -18.47 8.72 2.21
N ASP A 112 -18.06 9.70 3.00
CA ASP A 112 -18.60 11.07 3.02
C ASP A 112 -17.95 12.00 1.98
N GLY A 113 -17.18 11.45 1.04
CA GLY A 113 -16.53 12.17 -0.05
C GLY A 113 -15.10 12.63 0.25
N ALA A 114 -14.52 12.29 1.41
CA ALA A 114 -13.09 12.46 1.67
C ALA A 114 -12.26 11.40 0.92
N PHE A 115 -12.76 10.18 0.82
CA PHE A 115 -12.24 9.16 -0.07
C PHE A 115 -13.16 8.98 -1.28
N ILE A 116 -12.59 9.00 -2.48
CA ILE A 116 -13.31 8.90 -3.75
C ILE A 116 -12.80 7.70 -4.52
N GLU A 117 -13.66 6.74 -4.78
CA GLU A 117 -13.31 5.62 -5.64
C GLU A 117 -13.12 6.09 -7.08
N ALA A 118 -11.90 5.98 -7.58
CA ALA A 118 -11.50 6.49 -8.90
C ALA A 118 -11.42 5.40 -9.98
N GLY A 119 -11.87 4.18 -9.65
CA GLY A 119 -11.78 3.00 -10.51
C GLY A 119 -10.39 2.36 -10.47
N GLU A 120 -10.19 1.34 -11.31
CA GLU A 120 -8.94 0.56 -11.38
C GLU A 120 -7.92 1.14 -12.38
N ASN A 121 -8.25 2.26 -13.02
CA ASN A 121 -7.36 2.88 -14.01
C ASN A 121 -6.58 4.04 -13.40
N ASP A 122 -5.35 3.78 -13.01
CA ASP A 122 -4.46 4.75 -12.37
C ASP A 122 -4.18 6.00 -13.23
N ASN A 123 -4.26 5.88 -14.57
CA ASN A 123 -4.12 7.04 -15.46
C ASN A 123 -5.25 8.07 -15.26
N LEU A 124 -6.45 7.62 -14.89
CA LEU A 124 -7.57 8.54 -14.58
C LEU A 124 -7.31 9.29 -13.27
N ILE A 125 -6.68 8.62 -12.29
CA ILE A 125 -6.28 9.27 -11.04
C ILE A 125 -5.28 10.39 -11.34
N ILE A 126 -4.25 10.12 -12.14
CA ILE A 126 -3.23 11.13 -12.52
C ILE A 126 -3.86 12.34 -13.21
N GLN A 127 -4.82 12.13 -14.13
CA GLN A 127 -5.53 13.24 -14.79
C GLN A 127 -6.35 14.09 -13.80
N LYS A 128 -6.99 13.45 -12.82
CA LYS A 128 -7.73 14.17 -11.77
C LYS A 128 -6.80 14.95 -10.84
N LEU A 129 -5.63 14.42 -10.49
CA LEU A 129 -4.61 15.11 -9.70
C LEU A 129 -4.09 16.37 -10.43
N ASP A 130 -3.99 16.34 -11.75
CA ASP A 130 -3.60 17.52 -12.53
C ASP A 130 -4.65 18.64 -12.47
N GLN A 131 -5.93 18.28 -12.38
CA GLN A 131 -7.05 19.21 -12.24
C GLN A 131 -7.25 19.69 -10.80
N ASN A 132 -6.96 18.83 -9.80
CA ASN A 132 -7.02 19.16 -8.38
C ASN A 132 -5.66 18.86 -7.71
N PRO A 133 -4.70 19.79 -7.77
CA PRO A 133 -3.34 19.56 -7.30
C PRO A 133 -3.20 19.24 -5.80
N ASN A 134 -4.19 19.61 -4.99
CA ASN A 134 -4.18 19.36 -3.55
C ASN A 134 -4.79 17.99 -3.16
N ALA A 135 -5.44 17.30 -4.07
CA ALA A 135 -5.91 15.93 -3.84
C ALA A 135 -4.72 14.96 -3.82
N LEU A 136 -4.89 13.86 -3.10
CA LEU A 136 -3.96 12.73 -3.12
C LEU A 136 -4.54 11.59 -3.96
N GLY A 137 -3.67 10.86 -4.66
CA GLY A 137 -4.02 9.63 -5.36
C GLY A 137 -3.31 8.44 -4.74
N ILE A 138 -3.97 7.29 -4.68
CA ILE A 138 -3.41 6.03 -4.19
C ILE A 138 -3.27 5.07 -5.37
N PHE A 139 -2.05 4.61 -5.62
CA PHE A 139 -1.74 3.64 -6.69
C PHE A 139 -0.36 2.99 -6.44
N GLY A 140 0.02 2.06 -7.30
CA GLY A 140 1.32 1.39 -7.23
C GLY A 140 2.50 2.31 -7.58
N PHE A 141 3.65 2.09 -6.95
CA PHE A 141 4.88 2.86 -7.16
C PHE A 141 5.30 2.95 -8.64
N SER A 142 5.08 1.89 -9.43
CA SER A 142 5.41 1.90 -10.85
C SER A 142 4.72 3.02 -11.65
N PHE A 143 3.50 3.43 -11.24
CA PHE A 143 2.81 4.56 -11.85
C PHE A 143 3.41 5.90 -11.42
N LEU A 144 3.83 6.04 -10.17
CA LEU A 144 4.56 7.22 -9.72
C LEU A 144 5.85 7.37 -10.54
N ASP A 145 6.64 6.31 -10.63
CA ASP A 145 7.93 6.29 -11.32
C ASP A 145 7.81 6.68 -12.81
N GLN A 146 6.77 6.18 -13.49
CA GLN A 146 6.50 6.48 -14.90
C GLN A 146 5.93 7.88 -15.15
N ASN A 147 5.49 8.62 -14.13
CA ASN A 147 4.82 9.92 -14.24
C ASN A 147 5.44 11.00 -13.34
N THR A 148 6.73 10.86 -13.05
CA THR A 148 7.48 11.83 -12.23
C THR A 148 7.59 13.23 -12.83
N ASP A 149 7.18 13.42 -14.05
CA ASP A 149 7.02 14.73 -14.70
C ASP A 149 5.78 15.50 -14.21
N LYS A 150 4.72 14.80 -13.76
CA LYS A 150 3.40 15.38 -13.40
C LYS A 150 3.09 15.28 -11.93
N ILE A 151 3.46 14.17 -11.30
CA ILE A 151 3.11 13.84 -9.92
C ILE A 151 4.35 13.61 -9.06
N GLN A 152 4.15 13.69 -7.76
CA GLN A 152 5.18 13.46 -6.75
C GLN A 152 4.60 12.66 -5.59
N GLY A 153 5.41 11.77 -5.01
CA GLY A 153 5.01 10.95 -3.88
C GLY A 153 5.04 11.70 -2.56
N SER A 154 4.08 11.41 -1.70
CA SER A 154 4.09 11.85 -0.32
C SER A 154 5.15 11.11 0.49
N ILE A 155 5.81 11.82 1.41
CA ILE A 155 6.71 11.21 2.39
C ILE A 155 5.85 10.58 3.48
N VAL A 156 6.05 9.30 3.79
CA VAL A 156 5.29 8.60 4.83
C VAL A 156 6.22 8.09 5.92
N ASN A 157 5.96 8.46 7.18
CA ASN A 157 6.84 8.18 8.33
C ASN A 157 8.31 8.52 8.03
N ASP A 158 8.54 9.72 7.47
CA ASP A 158 9.85 10.25 7.06
C ASP A 158 10.56 9.49 5.93
N ALA A 159 9.93 8.48 5.32
CA ALA A 159 10.46 7.75 4.16
C ALA A 159 9.82 8.23 2.85
N GLU A 160 10.64 8.55 1.86
CA GLU A 160 10.19 8.86 0.49
C GLU A 160 9.86 7.56 -0.26
N PRO A 161 8.81 7.55 -1.11
CA PRO A 161 8.51 6.41 -1.97
C PRO A 161 9.49 6.35 -3.16
N THR A 162 10.70 5.90 -2.89
CA THR A 162 11.74 5.66 -3.88
C THR A 162 11.93 4.17 -4.13
N PHE A 163 12.52 3.83 -5.27
CA PHE A 163 12.90 2.45 -5.57
C PHE A 163 13.72 1.83 -4.43
N ASP A 164 14.76 2.55 -3.98
CA ASP A 164 15.66 2.07 -2.94
C ASP A 164 14.95 1.86 -1.60
N ASN A 165 14.15 2.83 -1.14
CA ASN A 165 13.43 2.72 0.13
C ASN A 165 12.38 1.59 0.12
N ILE A 166 11.78 1.30 -1.04
CA ILE A 166 10.84 0.18 -1.20
C ILE A 166 11.61 -1.15 -1.23
N LEU A 167 12.75 -1.18 -1.94
CA LEU A 167 13.60 -2.38 -2.05
C LEU A 167 14.12 -2.84 -0.68
N ILE A 168 14.61 -1.91 0.15
CA ILE A 168 15.17 -2.23 1.48
C ILE A 168 14.10 -2.31 2.58
N GLY A 169 12.83 -1.97 2.27
CA GLY A 169 11.72 -2.03 3.20
C GLY A 169 11.59 -0.83 4.15
N ASP A 170 12.30 0.26 3.91
CA ASP A 170 12.20 1.50 4.71
C ASP A 170 10.91 2.26 4.43
N TYR A 171 10.36 2.16 3.20
CA TYR A 171 9.06 2.75 2.90
C TYR A 171 7.93 1.91 3.51
N PRO A 172 7.11 2.48 4.43
CA PRO A 172 6.24 1.68 5.28
C PRO A 172 5.04 1.04 4.56
N ILE A 173 4.67 1.56 3.39
CA ILE A 173 3.55 1.02 2.60
C ILE A 173 4.11 0.18 1.46
N SER A 174 4.93 -0.81 1.81
CA SER A 174 5.54 -1.74 0.85
C SER A 174 5.40 -3.18 1.33
N ARG A 175 5.31 -4.11 0.37
CA ARG A 175 5.27 -5.56 0.63
C ARG A 175 5.82 -6.35 -0.55
N SER A 176 6.26 -7.56 -0.27
CA SER A 176 6.58 -8.53 -1.32
C SER A 176 5.32 -9.03 -2.01
N LEU A 177 5.41 -9.28 -3.31
CA LEU A 177 4.35 -9.96 -4.09
C LEU A 177 4.69 -11.44 -4.20
N PHE A 178 3.68 -12.29 -4.06
CA PHE A 178 3.82 -13.74 -4.15
C PHE A 178 2.85 -14.32 -5.15
N PHE A 179 3.27 -15.34 -5.87
CA PHE A 179 2.36 -16.24 -6.56
C PHE A 179 2.49 -17.66 -6.01
N TYR A 180 1.38 -18.37 -5.98
CA TYR A 180 1.31 -19.72 -5.41
C TYR A 180 0.99 -20.74 -6.49
N VAL A 181 1.71 -21.85 -6.47
CA VAL A 181 1.54 -22.94 -7.43
C VAL A 181 1.04 -24.19 -6.71
N LYS A 182 -0.11 -24.73 -7.17
CA LYS A 182 -0.59 -26.02 -6.68
C LYS A 182 0.29 -27.14 -7.24
N LYS A 183 1.11 -27.77 -6.41
CA LYS A 183 2.05 -28.83 -6.82
C LYS A 183 1.37 -29.98 -7.55
N ASN A 184 0.16 -30.37 -7.14
CA ASN A 184 -0.61 -31.40 -7.82
C ASN A 184 -0.95 -31.07 -9.29
N HIS A 185 -1.06 -29.78 -9.64
CA HIS A 185 -1.32 -29.37 -11.01
C HIS A 185 -0.11 -29.51 -11.93
N ILE A 186 1.10 -29.52 -11.39
CA ILE A 186 2.34 -29.67 -12.16
C ILE A 186 2.37 -31.02 -12.89
N ARG A 187 1.85 -32.07 -12.26
CA ARG A 187 1.74 -33.41 -12.90
C ARG A 187 0.85 -33.40 -14.11
N MET A 188 -0.20 -32.57 -14.11
CA MET A 188 -1.18 -32.47 -15.23
C MET A 188 -0.74 -31.48 -16.31
N LYS A 189 0.02 -30.44 -15.90
CA LYS A 189 0.49 -29.37 -16.80
C LYS A 189 1.97 -29.10 -16.56
N PRO A 190 2.89 -29.81 -17.24
CA PRO A 190 4.34 -29.63 -17.09
C PRO A 190 4.84 -28.21 -17.40
N SER A 191 4.10 -27.44 -18.22
CA SER A 191 4.40 -26.03 -18.52
C SER A 191 4.43 -25.12 -17.29
N ILE A 192 3.75 -25.49 -16.19
CA ILE A 192 3.82 -24.76 -14.93
C ILE A 192 5.26 -24.72 -14.40
N THR A 193 5.98 -25.85 -14.47
CA THR A 193 7.39 -25.90 -14.05
C THR A 193 8.27 -24.97 -14.90
N GLN A 194 8.00 -24.91 -16.21
CA GLN A 194 8.74 -24.03 -17.10
C GLN A 194 8.45 -22.56 -16.80
N PHE A 195 7.19 -22.21 -16.54
CA PHE A 195 6.79 -20.87 -16.11
C PHE A 195 7.49 -20.46 -14.80
N VAL A 196 7.47 -21.32 -13.77
CA VAL A 196 8.14 -21.02 -12.49
C VAL A 196 9.64 -20.81 -12.69
N LYS A 197 10.30 -21.67 -13.50
CA LYS A 197 11.72 -21.53 -13.80
C LYS A 197 12.04 -20.22 -14.52
N GLU A 198 11.24 -19.85 -15.51
CA GLU A 198 11.40 -18.60 -16.24
C GLU A 198 11.18 -17.42 -15.34
N PHE A 199 10.06 -17.38 -14.60
CA PHE A 199 9.73 -16.27 -13.71
C PHE A 199 10.81 -16.06 -12.65
N THR A 200 11.42 -17.14 -12.12
CA THR A 200 12.48 -17.08 -11.13
C THR A 200 13.90 -17.02 -11.74
N SER A 201 14.02 -16.78 -13.03
CA SER A 201 15.31 -16.60 -13.70
C SER A 201 15.89 -15.19 -13.46
N LEU A 202 17.22 -15.03 -13.63
CA LEU A 202 17.84 -13.70 -13.58
C LEU A 202 17.38 -12.81 -14.73
N SER A 203 17.09 -13.41 -15.90
CA SER A 203 16.57 -12.66 -17.05
C SER A 203 15.16 -12.11 -16.84
N ALA A 204 14.37 -12.71 -15.95
CA ALA A 204 13.04 -12.24 -15.63
C ALA A 204 13.02 -11.29 -14.41
N MET A 205 13.41 -11.77 -13.23
CA MET A 205 13.25 -11.05 -11.97
C MET A 205 14.56 -10.58 -11.32
N GLY A 206 15.70 -10.68 -12.03
CA GLY A 206 16.96 -10.11 -11.57
C GLY A 206 16.96 -8.58 -11.68
N GLU A 207 18.02 -7.94 -11.17
CA GLU A 207 18.16 -6.47 -11.16
C GLU A 207 18.06 -5.88 -12.58
N ASP A 208 18.59 -6.55 -13.59
CA ASP A 208 18.48 -6.18 -15.02
C ASP A 208 17.44 -7.02 -15.77
N GLY A 209 16.49 -7.63 -15.04
CA GLY A 209 15.49 -8.51 -15.64
C GLY A 209 14.37 -7.75 -16.34
N TYR A 210 13.78 -8.36 -17.39
CA TYR A 210 12.73 -7.72 -18.19
C TYR A 210 11.45 -7.35 -17.38
N LEU A 211 11.24 -7.94 -16.19
CA LEU A 211 10.14 -7.56 -15.33
C LEU A 211 10.36 -6.23 -14.61
N VAL A 212 11.60 -5.77 -14.46
CA VAL A 212 11.93 -4.45 -13.91
C VAL A 212 11.36 -3.35 -14.81
N GLU A 213 11.48 -3.51 -16.13
CA GLU A 213 10.86 -2.61 -17.11
C GLU A 213 9.34 -2.56 -17.02
N LYS A 214 8.72 -3.56 -16.38
CA LYS A 214 7.27 -3.66 -16.11
C LYS A 214 6.89 -3.16 -14.71
N GLY A 215 7.84 -2.57 -13.97
CA GLY A 215 7.62 -2.03 -12.63
C GLY A 215 7.86 -3.01 -11.48
N LEU A 216 8.45 -4.19 -11.76
CA LEU A 216 8.89 -5.07 -10.68
C LEU A 216 10.08 -4.43 -9.96
N ILE A 217 10.01 -4.31 -8.63
CA ILE A 217 11.16 -4.02 -7.79
C ILE A 217 11.82 -5.38 -7.46
N PRO A 218 13.09 -5.61 -7.83
CA PRO A 218 13.77 -6.88 -7.58
C PRO A 218 13.84 -7.20 -6.09
N LEU A 219 14.05 -8.46 -5.78
CA LEU A 219 14.35 -8.91 -4.42
C LEU A 219 15.83 -8.64 -4.10
N SER A 220 16.16 -8.56 -2.81
CA SER A 220 17.55 -8.59 -2.38
C SER A 220 18.26 -9.85 -2.90
N SER A 221 19.58 -9.81 -3.08
CA SER A 221 20.35 -10.95 -3.59
C SER A 221 20.17 -12.23 -2.75
N GLU A 222 19.92 -12.11 -1.45
CA GLU A 222 19.67 -13.23 -0.55
C GLU A 222 18.28 -13.82 -0.76
N GLU A 223 17.25 -12.99 -0.74
CA GLU A 223 15.86 -13.42 -0.99
C GLU A 223 15.71 -14.03 -2.38
N TYR A 224 16.31 -13.40 -3.40
CA TYR A 224 16.33 -13.96 -4.76
C TYR A 224 16.88 -15.39 -4.79
N LYS A 225 18.02 -15.66 -4.13
CA LYS A 225 18.60 -17.00 -4.07
C LYS A 225 17.65 -18.01 -3.41
N ASN A 226 16.96 -17.60 -2.34
CA ASN A 226 16.02 -18.42 -1.61
C ASN A 226 14.79 -18.78 -2.49
N TYR A 227 14.16 -17.80 -3.09
CA TYR A 227 12.99 -18.01 -3.95
C TYR A 227 13.34 -18.75 -5.24
N LYS A 228 14.49 -18.46 -5.85
CA LYS A 228 14.98 -19.22 -7.00
C LYS A 228 15.19 -20.69 -6.66
N ASN A 229 15.80 -20.99 -5.50
CA ASN A 229 15.98 -22.36 -5.03
C ASN A 229 14.63 -23.05 -4.78
N ALA A 230 13.70 -22.36 -4.11
CA ALA A 230 12.37 -22.88 -3.84
C ALA A 230 11.61 -23.18 -5.15
N GLY A 231 11.63 -22.27 -6.12
CA GLY A 231 11.00 -22.47 -7.43
C GLY A 231 11.65 -23.57 -8.26
N LYS A 232 12.99 -23.65 -8.28
CA LYS A 232 13.72 -24.68 -9.00
C LYS A 232 13.44 -26.09 -8.47
N ASN A 233 13.37 -26.24 -7.15
CA ASN A 233 13.20 -27.52 -6.47
C ASN A 233 11.76 -27.84 -6.09
N LEU A 234 10.81 -26.92 -6.41
CA LEU A 234 9.37 -27.04 -6.08
C LEU A 234 9.18 -27.36 -4.58
N ILE A 235 9.88 -26.58 -3.73
CA ILE A 235 9.79 -26.74 -2.27
C ILE A 235 8.37 -26.38 -1.84
N GLU A 236 7.75 -27.22 -1.02
CA GLU A 236 6.41 -26.97 -0.48
C GLU A 236 6.47 -25.85 0.56
N LEU A 237 5.46 -24.98 0.51
CA LEU A 237 5.26 -23.97 1.54
C LEU A 237 4.65 -24.66 2.77
N GLU A 238 5.30 -24.52 3.91
CA GLU A 238 4.75 -24.89 5.22
C GLU A 238 3.95 -23.68 5.74
N LEU A 239 2.63 -23.86 6.01
CA LEU A 239 1.70 -22.86 6.50
C LEU A 239 1.53 -22.96 8.01
#